data_9b7713ca2b35250d961113ecbeddcb12
#
_entry.id   9b7713ca2b35250d961113ecbeddcb12
#
_cell.length_a   1.000
_cell.length_b   1.000
_cell.length_c   1.000
_cell.angle_alpha   90.00
_cell.angle_beta   90.00
_cell.angle_gamma   90.00
#
_symmetry.space_group_name_H-M   'P 1'
#
loop_
_entity.id
_entity.type
_entity.pdbx_description
1 polymer ?
#
loop_
_entity_poly.entity_id
_entity_poly.type
_entity_poly.pdbx_seq_one_letter_code
_entity_poly.pdbx_strand_id
1 'polypeptide(L)'
;VKPDTSPAICQIFHEETKYVAGHMDKFNIAPRWRETPSPFKRYHAGGSVDLVGYLPFDRHPFTGGPLPPAPAPAGEPGVAEISRLLYFTNGITAILPFPDGSRHFFRAAPSAGALYPTETYVAVREVPGLADGVYSYLVRDHALVPVWEGDPWVRLARYTADNPAVEASRVVLLFSAVWERSRWRYLERAYRRMLLDTGHVLGNAVCLGPTLGFGAFPVGGFVDRPLNELLLLDEADEALLAVLALPRLDAIDVTRVGGATAWASPASHGAAPAPGADLSAALHRASCIPAPPEGGEAVPDPAVLEAAHADAEEVIALDHEWIAWEGGIESSVLARRSARRYRPAALTLEQLGALLSFAYQPAVPMGGGDNALRQVFDPSLLNTYVLVNDVTSLEPGLYYYVPTRHELRLVRPGALRDEAHHICLDQDLGRDAAALVIHTADLPAALARHGDR
;
A
#
# COMPACT_ATOMS: atom_id res chain seq x y z
N VAL A 1 -30.55 17.65 -19.58
CA VAL A 1 -29.94 18.05 -18.31
C VAL A 1 -28.58 18.63 -18.68
N LYS A 2 -28.29 19.87 -18.29
CA LYS A 2 -26.94 20.43 -18.44
C LYS A 2 -25.97 19.58 -17.59
N PRO A 3 -24.77 19.23 -18.10
CA PRO A 3 -23.80 18.54 -17.29
C PRO A 3 -23.52 19.39 -16.04
N ASP A 4 -23.49 18.74 -14.90
CA ASP A 4 -23.07 19.39 -13.64
C ASP A 4 -21.61 19.76 -13.80
N THR A 5 -21.32 21.07 -13.80
CA THR A 5 -19.97 21.61 -13.94
C THR A 5 -19.30 21.85 -12.59
N SER A 6 -19.94 21.45 -11.49
CA SER A 6 -19.34 21.53 -10.16
C SER A 6 -18.15 20.60 -10.07
N PRO A 7 -17.05 20.99 -9.38
CA PRO A 7 -15.91 20.11 -9.19
C PRO A 7 -16.29 18.88 -8.36
N ALA A 8 -15.74 17.74 -8.67
CA ALA A 8 -15.89 16.53 -7.86
C ALA A 8 -15.19 16.66 -6.52
N ILE A 9 -15.62 15.91 -5.50
CA ILE A 9 -15.03 15.98 -4.15
C ILE A 9 -13.54 15.65 -4.19
N CYS A 10 -13.09 14.69 -5.01
CA CYS A 10 -11.67 14.39 -5.12
C CYS A 10 -10.85 15.56 -5.72
N GLN A 11 -11.43 16.34 -6.65
CA GLN A 11 -10.78 17.55 -7.19
C GLN A 11 -10.65 18.62 -6.11
N ILE A 12 -11.73 18.86 -5.36
CA ILE A 12 -11.73 19.80 -4.23
C ILE A 12 -10.68 19.40 -3.21
N PHE A 13 -10.66 18.12 -2.82
CA PHE A 13 -9.66 17.58 -1.90
C PHE A 13 -8.24 17.76 -2.43
N HIS A 14 -8.01 17.48 -3.73
CA HIS A 14 -6.70 17.64 -4.34
C HIS A 14 -6.23 19.09 -4.24
N GLU A 15 -7.06 20.05 -4.67
CA GLU A 15 -6.73 21.47 -4.68
C GLU A 15 -6.49 22.02 -3.27
N GLU A 16 -7.33 21.64 -2.31
CA GLU A 16 -7.25 22.13 -0.94
C GLU A 16 -6.07 21.51 -0.15
N THR A 17 -5.57 20.34 -0.57
CA THR A 17 -4.53 19.61 0.16
C THR A 17 -3.20 19.50 -0.54
N LYS A 18 -3.06 19.95 -1.79
CA LYS A 18 -1.75 20.00 -2.47
C LYS A 18 -0.83 21.05 -1.85
N TYR A 19 0.47 20.81 -1.89
CA TYR A 19 1.43 21.86 -1.53
C TYR A 19 1.55 22.87 -2.66
N VAL A 20 1.48 24.12 -2.30
CA VAL A 20 1.64 25.26 -3.22
C VAL A 20 2.67 26.21 -2.63
N ALA A 21 3.63 26.64 -3.44
CA ALA A 21 4.63 27.64 -3.01
C ALA A 21 3.92 28.88 -2.44
N GLY A 22 4.37 29.36 -1.28
CA GLY A 22 3.77 30.48 -0.57
C GLY A 22 2.55 30.14 0.30
N HIS A 23 2.05 28.90 0.29
CA HIS A 23 0.92 28.46 1.12
C HIS A 23 1.24 27.26 2.03
N MET A 24 2.52 26.99 2.23
CA MET A 24 2.99 25.85 3.06
C MET A 24 2.58 25.98 4.52
N ASP A 25 2.44 27.20 5.04
CA ASP A 25 2.09 27.47 6.45
C ASP A 25 0.70 26.94 6.83
N LYS A 26 -0.21 26.80 5.86
CA LYS A 26 -1.53 26.18 6.04
C LYS A 26 -1.44 24.80 6.71
N PHE A 27 -0.36 24.07 6.47
CA PHE A 27 -0.15 22.70 6.94
C PHE A 27 0.94 22.58 8.03
N ASN A 28 1.56 23.70 8.39
CA ASN A 28 2.64 23.73 9.38
C ASN A 28 2.12 24.02 10.78
N ILE A 29 1.36 23.08 11.34
CA ILE A 29 0.85 23.18 12.71
C ILE A 29 1.85 22.53 13.66
N ALA A 30 2.15 23.24 14.77
CA ALA A 30 2.98 22.69 15.83
C ALA A 30 2.30 21.43 16.43
N PRO A 31 2.97 20.28 16.45
CA PRO A 31 2.36 19.06 16.97
C PRO A 31 2.04 19.17 18.45
N ARG A 32 0.85 18.74 18.82
CA ARG A 32 0.42 18.62 20.23
C ARG A 32 0.90 17.29 20.82
N TRP A 33 2.19 17.14 21.06
CA TRP A 33 2.82 15.87 21.45
C TRP A 33 2.17 15.18 22.66
N ARG A 34 1.51 15.92 23.55
CA ARG A 34 0.78 15.34 24.70
C ARG A 34 -0.53 14.66 24.30
N GLU A 35 -1.04 14.94 23.12
CA GLU A 35 -2.29 14.42 22.57
C GLU A 35 -2.04 13.36 21.49
N THR A 36 -0.80 12.85 21.38
CA THR A 36 -0.44 11.84 20.37
C THR A 36 -1.30 10.59 20.55
N PRO A 37 -2.09 10.20 19.56
CA PRO A 37 -2.89 8.98 19.64
C PRO A 37 -1.99 7.74 19.76
N SER A 38 -2.49 6.71 20.44
CA SER A 38 -1.77 5.43 20.53
C SER A 38 -1.63 4.82 19.14
N PRO A 39 -0.41 4.40 18.73
CA PRO A 39 -0.23 3.69 17.47
C PRO A 39 -0.70 2.22 17.53
N PHE A 40 -1.31 1.81 18.62
CA PHE A 40 -1.76 0.43 18.85
C PHE A 40 -3.24 0.38 19.18
N LYS A 41 -3.96 -0.48 18.50
CA LYS A 41 -5.32 -0.87 18.82
C LYS A 41 -5.31 -1.80 20.04
N ARG A 42 -6.35 -1.72 20.86
CA ARG A 42 -6.53 -2.57 22.05
C ARG A 42 -7.96 -3.05 22.12
N TYR A 43 -8.12 -4.28 22.57
CA TYR A 43 -9.42 -4.86 22.89
C TYR A 43 -9.48 -5.13 24.38
N HIS A 44 -10.62 -4.81 25.00
CA HIS A 44 -10.79 -4.93 26.46
C HIS A 44 -11.41 -6.26 26.88
N ALA A 45 -11.93 -7.04 25.95
CA ALA A 45 -12.57 -8.32 26.19
C ALA A 45 -12.19 -9.32 25.08
N GLY A 46 -12.27 -10.61 25.38
CA GLY A 46 -11.97 -11.70 24.46
C GLY A 46 -10.61 -12.35 24.74
N GLY A 47 -10.48 -13.61 24.30
CA GLY A 47 -9.22 -14.33 24.29
C GLY A 47 -8.33 -13.84 23.15
N SER A 48 -7.05 -14.17 23.20
CA SER A 48 -6.12 -13.94 22.10
C SER A 48 -5.39 -15.22 21.73
N VAL A 49 -5.04 -15.36 20.46
CA VAL A 49 -4.14 -16.41 19.96
C VAL A 49 -2.75 -15.83 19.87
N ASP A 50 -1.84 -16.33 20.69
CA ASP A 50 -0.43 -15.93 20.66
C ASP A 50 0.24 -16.45 19.39
N LEU A 51 0.92 -15.56 18.67
CA LEU A 51 1.64 -15.87 17.44
C LEU A 51 3.16 -15.88 17.61
N VAL A 52 3.68 -15.41 18.74
CA VAL A 52 5.12 -15.21 18.95
C VAL A 52 5.89 -16.52 18.81
N GLY A 53 5.33 -17.64 19.29
CA GLY A 53 5.97 -18.96 19.20
C GLY A 53 6.15 -19.50 17.78
N TYR A 54 5.57 -18.88 16.77
CA TYR A 54 5.70 -19.28 15.36
C TYR A 54 6.69 -18.42 14.57
N LEU A 55 7.30 -17.40 15.21
CA LEU A 55 8.29 -16.55 14.55
C LEU A 55 9.63 -17.29 14.38
N PRO A 56 10.36 -17.03 13.29
CA PRO A 56 11.65 -17.66 13.01
C PRO A 56 12.79 -17.02 13.78
N PHE A 57 12.60 -16.81 15.10
CA PHE A 57 13.56 -16.14 15.98
C PHE A 57 13.92 -17.03 17.18
N ASP A 58 15.17 -16.99 17.60
CA ASP A 58 15.62 -17.66 18.84
C ASP A 58 15.23 -16.89 20.10
N ARG A 59 14.84 -15.62 19.93
CA ARG A 59 14.48 -14.73 21.02
C ARG A 59 13.21 -13.97 20.75
N HIS A 60 12.42 -13.80 21.78
CA HIS A 60 11.21 -13.00 21.76
C HIS A 60 11.52 -11.53 21.35
N PRO A 61 10.92 -11.01 20.28
CA PRO A 61 11.30 -9.72 19.69
C PRO A 61 11.07 -8.52 20.62
N PHE A 62 10.20 -8.66 21.63
CA PHE A 62 9.84 -7.56 22.53
C PHE A 62 10.45 -7.66 23.93
N THR A 63 10.70 -8.87 24.42
CA THR A 63 11.22 -9.11 25.77
C THR A 63 12.66 -9.59 25.78
N GLY A 64 13.17 -10.09 24.65
CA GLY A 64 14.51 -10.67 24.52
C GLY A 64 14.67 -12.05 25.18
N GLY A 65 13.60 -12.61 25.76
CA GLY A 65 13.60 -13.97 26.32
C GLY A 65 13.79 -15.04 25.25
N PRO A 66 14.23 -16.27 25.62
CA PRO A 66 14.37 -17.36 24.66
C PRO A 66 13.00 -17.78 24.11
N LEU A 67 12.95 -18.15 22.84
CA LEU A 67 11.79 -18.78 22.22
C LEU A 67 12.08 -20.25 21.92
N PRO A 68 11.07 -21.13 21.96
CA PRO A 68 11.19 -22.48 21.42
C PRO A 68 11.46 -22.42 19.91
N PRO A 69 12.08 -23.44 19.33
CA PRO A 69 12.19 -23.53 17.87
C PRO A 69 10.80 -23.44 17.23
N ALA A 70 10.70 -22.63 16.16
CA ALA A 70 9.46 -22.53 15.40
C ALA A 70 9.04 -23.93 14.89
N PRO A 71 7.73 -24.25 14.88
CA PRO A 71 7.25 -25.51 14.34
C PRO A 71 7.71 -25.68 12.88
N ALA A 72 8.05 -26.91 12.51
CA ALA A 72 8.38 -27.21 11.12
C ALA A 72 7.15 -26.95 10.21
N PRO A 73 7.35 -26.47 8.97
CA PRO A 73 6.26 -26.26 8.03
C PRO A 73 5.45 -27.56 7.84
N ALA A 74 4.14 -27.46 7.94
CA ALA A 74 3.24 -28.62 7.86
C ALA A 74 2.86 -29.01 6.42
N GLY A 75 3.53 -28.46 5.41
CA GLY A 75 3.23 -28.70 3.99
C GLY A 75 2.11 -27.83 3.42
N GLU A 76 1.15 -27.41 4.24
CA GLU A 76 0.12 -26.43 3.90
C GLU A 76 0.31 -25.17 4.74
N PRO A 77 0.10 -23.95 4.16
CA PRO A 77 0.13 -22.73 4.95
C PRO A 77 -0.87 -22.76 6.10
N GLY A 78 -0.37 -22.60 7.32
CA GLY A 78 -1.13 -22.63 8.56
C GLY A 78 -0.86 -21.41 9.42
N VAL A 79 -1.07 -21.54 10.73
CA VAL A 79 -0.86 -20.44 11.68
C VAL A 79 0.58 -19.93 11.72
N ALA A 80 1.57 -20.78 11.43
CA ALA A 80 2.98 -20.40 11.40
C ALA A 80 3.27 -19.44 10.24
N GLU A 81 2.78 -19.74 9.04
CA GLU A 81 2.92 -18.89 7.86
C GLU A 81 2.14 -17.58 8.02
N ILE A 82 0.94 -17.63 8.61
CA ILE A 82 0.15 -16.43 8.95
C ILE A 82 0.89 -15.56 9.97
N SER A 83 1.48 -16.15 11.00
CA SER A 83 2.30 -15.41 11.98
C SER A 83 3.45 -14.66 11.31
N ARG A 84 4.23 -15.36 10.49
CA ARG A 84 5.35 -14.75 9.74
C ARG A 84 4.86 -13.66 8.78
N LEU A 85 3.79 -13.94 8.02
CA LEU A 85 3.19 -12.97 7.12
C LEU A 85 2.81 -11.69 7.86
N LEU A 86 2.07 -11.78 8.95
CA LEU A 86 1.64 -10.62 9.73
C LEU A 86 2.79 -9.84 10.33
N TYR A 87 3.80 -10.55 10.87
CA TYR A 87 4.96 -9.90 11.48
C TYR A 87 5.75 -9.08 10.45
N PHE A 88 6.10 -9.67 9.33
CA PHE A 88 6.89 -9.01 8.29
C PHE A 88 6.06 -8.05 7.41
N THR A 89 4.74 -8.12 7.50
CA THR A 89 3.85 -7.14 6.84
C THR A 89 3.73 -5.85 7.65
N ASN A 90 3.38 -5.95 8.95
CA ASN A 90 3.06 -4.78 9.79
C ASN A 90 3.58 -4.90 11.24
N GLY A 91 4.37 -5.91 11.57
CA GLY A 91 4.89 -6.15 12.92
C GLY A 91 5.96 -5.15 13.36
N ILE A 92 6.32 -5.17 14.64
CA ILE A 92 7.38 -4.32 15.21
C ILE A 92 8.74 -4.93 14.94
N THR A 93 9.54 -4.26 14.12
CA THR A 93 10.89 -4.72 13.71
C THR A 93 12.03 -4.10 14.52
N ALA A 94 11.77 -3.02 15.25
CA ALA A 94 12.73 -2.43 16.18
C ALA A 94 12.04 -1.56 17.23
N ILE A 95 12.68 -1.47 18.40
CA ILE A 95 12.25 -0.63 19.51
C ILE A 95 13.41 0.26 19.92
N LEU A 96 13.18 1.57 19.90
CA LEU A 96 14.14 2.56 20.37
C LEU A 96 13.69 3.08 21.73
N PRO A 97 14.39 2.75 22.83
CA PRO A 97 14.11 3.31 24.15
C PRO A 97 14.65 4.74 24.24
N PHE A 98 13.91 5.61 24.91
CA PHE A 98 14.35 6.96 25.27
C PHE A 98 14.74 7.07 26.74
N PRO A 99 15.56 8.08 27.13
CA PRO A 99 15.99 8.29 28.51
C PRO A 99 14.86 8.55 29.51
N ASP A 100 13.71 9.06 29.03
CA ASP A 100 12.51 9.31 29.83
C ASP A 100 11.64 8.06 30.06
N GLY A 101 12.12 6.89 29.59
CA GLY A 101 11.41 5.61 29.69
C GLY A 101 10.37 5.38 28.57
N SER A 102 10.12 6.35 27.72
CA SER A 102 9.28 6.16 26.55
C SER A 102 9.96 5.27 25.50
N ARG A 103 9.18 4.68 24.62
CA ARG A 103 9.67 3.79 23.57
C ARG A 103 9.11 4.20 22.22
N HIS A 104 9.96 4.28 21.22
CA HIS A 104 9.54 4.43 19.83
C HIS A 104 9.57 3.08 19.13
N PHE A 105 8.52 2.76 18.42
CA PHE A 105 8.36 1.46 17.74
C PHE A 105 8.50 1.67 16.25
N PHE A 106 9.37 0.89 15.61
CA PHE A 106 9.47 0.83 14.17
C PHE A 106 8.75 -0.43 13.66
N ARG A 107 7.94 -0.28 12.63
CA ARG A 107 7.24 -1.41 12.02
C ARG A 107 7.91 -1.85 10.73
N ALA A 108 7.52 -3.02 10.24
CA ALA A 108 7.93 -3.58 8.97
C ALA A 108 7.69 -2.62 7.81
N ALA A 109 6.50 -2.08 7.70
CA ALA A 109 6.18 -1.02 6.75
C ALA A 109 6.57 0.38 7.28
N PRO A 110 7.07 1.28 6.43
CA PRO A 110 7.24 2.69 6.80
C PRO A 110 5.88 3.36 7.00
N SER A 111 5.86 4.41 7.80
CA SER A 111 4.68 5.27 7.95
C SER A 111 5.10 6.72 8.07
N ALA A 112 4.31 7.62 7.51
CA ALA A 112 4.53 9.05 7.61
C ALA A 112 4.54 9.49 9.09
N GLY A 113 5.67 10.06 9.52
CA GLY A 113 5.86 10.46 10.93
C GLY A 113 5.90 9.29 11.93
N ALA A 114 5.97 8.04 11.47
CA ALA A 114 5.87 6.84 12.28
C ALA A 114 4.57 6.79 13.12
N LEU A 115 3.45 7.20 12.53
CA LEU A 115 2.14 7.29 13.19
C LEU A 115 1.31 6.01 13.06
N TYR A 116 1.62 5.19 12.05
CA TYR A 116 1.06 3.84 11.84
C TYR A 116 -0.46 3.78 11.90
N PRO A 117 -1.16 4.50 11.01
CA PRO A 117 -2.62 4.50 10.97
C PRO A 117 -3.21 3.14 10.59
N THR A 118 -2.48 2.34 9.80
CA THR A 118 -2.97 1.09 9.22
C THR A 118 -3.05 -0.01 10.26
N GLU A 119 -4.25 -0.61 10.37
CA GLU A 119 -4.51 -1.85 11.10
C GLU A 119 -4.67 -3.01 10.13
N THR A 120 -4.43 -4.24 10.61
CA THR A 120 -4.53 -5.45 9.81
C THR A 120 -5.52 -6.41 10.46
N TYR A 121 -6.49 -6.88 9.69
CA TYR A 121 -7.41 -7.93 10.07
C TYR A 121 -7.16 -9.16 9.21
N VAL A 122 -7.48 -10.32 9.75
CA VAL A 122 -7.29 -11.61 9.09
C VAL A 122 -8.60 -12.38 9.13
N ALA A 123 -9.18 -12.64 7.98
CA ALA A 123 -10.27 -13.60 7.85
C ALA A 123 -9.67 -14.98 7.53
N VAL A 124 -10.13 -16.00 8.24
CA VAL A 124 -9.64 -17.37 8.06
C VAL A 124 -10.79 -18.36 7.99
N ARG A 125 -10.64 -19.38 7.15
CA ARG A 125 -11.47 -20.58 7.13
C ARG A 125 -10.62 -21.82 6.89
N GLU A 126 -10.92 -22.91 7.56
CA GLU A 126 -10.23 -24.20 7.41
C GLU A 126 -8.69 -24.08 7.50
N VAL A 127 -8.19 -23.20 8.38
CA VAL A 127 -6.77 -23.03 8.65
C VAL A 127 -6.39 -23.87 9.88
N PRO A 128 -5.43 -24.82 9.75
CA PRO A 128 -5.00 -25.61 10.89
C PRO A 128 -4.49 -24.73 12.05
N GLY A 129 -5.05 -24.93 13.24
CA GLY A 129 -4.66 -24.21 14.46
C GLY A 129 -5.39 -22.88 14.70
N LEU A 130 -6.29 -22.48 13.80
CA LEU A 130 -7.17 -21.31 14.00
C LEU A 130 -8.63 -21.69 13.76
N ALA A 131 -9.53 -21.18 14.60
CA ALA A 131 -10.96 -21.29 14.34
C ALA A 131 -11.37 -20.37 13.18
N ASP A 132 -12.39 -20.77 12.42
CA ASP A 132 -12.94 -19.95 11.36
C ASP A 132 -13.47 -18.64 11.92
N GLY A 133 -13.13 -17.53 11.29
CA GLY A 133 -13.53 -16.22 11.77
C GLY A 133 -12.75 -15.05 11.17
N VAL A 134 -12.98 -13.88 11.75
CA VAL A 134 -12.21 -12.68 11.48
C VAL A 134 -11.49 -12.25 12.75
N TYR A 135 -10.22 -11.95 12.62
CA TYR A 135 -9.35 -11.57 13.73
C TYR A 135 -8.72 -10.20 13.47
N SER A 136 -8.54 -9.43 14.54
CA SER A 136 -7.68 -8.25 14.54
C SER A 136 -6.26 -8.65 14.93
N TYR A 137 -5.27 -8.21 14.18
CA TYR A 137 -3.87 -8.43 14.50
C TYR A 137 -3.36 -7.39 15.49
N LEU A 138 -3.04 -7.81 16.70
CA LEU A 138 -2.43 -6.98 17.74
C LEU A 138 -0.92 -6.88 17.51
N VAL A 139 -0.50 -5.83 16.85
CA VAL A 139 0.92 -5.61 16.50
C VAL A 139 1.83 -5.56 17.72
N ARG A 140 1.35 -4.95 18.82
CA ARG A 140 2.15 -4.81 20.04
C ARG A 140 2.49 -6.13 20.71
N ASP A 141 1.55 -7.06 20.64
CA ASP A 141 1.63 -8.33 21.36
C ASP A 141 1.96 -9.50 20.43
N HIS A 142 1.95 -9.27 19.12
CA HIS A 142 2.00 -10.26 18.05
C HIS A 142 1.00 -11.39 18.29
N ALA A 143 -0.27 -11.02 18.35
CA ALA A 143 -1.37 -11.92 18.66
C ALA A 143 -2.59 -11.61 17.80
N LEU A 144 -3.51 -12.56 17.70
CA LEU A 144 -4.80 -12.39 17.06
C LEU A 144 -5.91 -12.33 18.11
N VAL A 145 -6.81 -11.35 17.99
CA VAL A 145 -8.04 -11.28 18.79
C VAL A 145 -9.23 -11.53 17.88
N PRO A 146 -10.12 -12.50 18.21
CA PRO A 146 -11.31 -12.75 17.42
C PRO A 146 -12.24 -11.52 17.45
N VAL A 147 -12.65 -11.07 16.27
CA VAL A 147 -13.63 -10.00 16.07
C VAL A 147 -14.97 -10.58 15.66
N TRP A 148 -14.93 -11.63 14.83
CA TRP A 148 -16.09 -12.33 14.33
C TRP A 148 -15.85 -13.83 14.34
N GLU A 149 -16.79 -14.60 14.89
CA GLU A 149 -16.73 -16.06 14.93
C GLU A 149 -17.55 -16.69 13.79
N GLY A 150 -17.06 -17.81 13.26
CA GLY A 150 -17.66 -18.55 12.16
C GLY A 150 -17.19 -18.10 10.78
N ASP A 151 -17.56 -18.85 9.75
CA ASP A 151 -17.09 -18.63 8.38
C ASP A 151 -17.56 -17.28 7.81
N PRO A 152 -16.66 -16.32 7.49
CA PRO A 152 -17.01 -15.02 6.94
C PRO A 152 -17.16 -15.03 5.40
N TRP A 153 -16.91 -16.17 4.71
CA TRP A 153 -16.74 -16.18 3.24
C TRP A 153 -17.99 -15.79 2.47
N VAL A 154 -19.18 -16.12 2.97
CA VAL A 154 -20.44 -15.69 2.33
C VAL A 154 -20.52 -14.17 2.22
N ARG A 155 -20.02 -13.45 3.22
CA ARG A 155 -19.96 -11.97 3.18
C ARG A 155 -18.80 -11.47 2.33
N LEU A 156 -17.62 -12.05 2.53
CA LEU A 156 -16.42 -11.66 1.76
C LEU A 156 -16.65 -11.83 0.26
N ALA A 157 -17.08 -13.01 -0.20
CA ALA A 157 -17.36 -13.27 -1.61
C ALA A 157 -18.39 -12.27 -2.16
N ARG A 158 -19.55 -12.18 -1.50
CA ARG A 158 -20.63 -11.29 -1.95
C ARG A 158 -20.19 -9.83 -2.09
N TYR A 159 -19.43 -9.33 -1.12
CA TYR A 159 -19.06 -7.91 -1.08
C TYR A 159 -17.74 -7.59 -1.80
N THR A 160 -17.10 -8.60 -2.38
CA THR A 160 -16.02 -8.47 -3.37
C THR A 160 -16.46 -8.93 -4.76
N ALA A 161 -17.80 -8.98 -5.02
CA ALA A 161 -18.44 -9.44 -6.27
C ALA A 161 -17.95 -10.83 -6.71
N ASP A 162 -17.97 -11.76 -5.79
CA ASP A 162 -17.56 -13.15 -6.02
C ASP A 162 -16.16 -13.26 -6.67
N ASN A 163 -15.24 -12.39 -6.20
CA ASN A 163 -13.88 -12.35 -6.71
C ASN A 163 -13.22 -13.74 -6.58
N PRO A 164 -12.76 -14.35 -7.70
CA PRO A 164 -12.26 -15.73 -7.70
C PRO A 164 -11.08 -15.96 -6.76
N ALA A 165 -10.22 -14.95 -6.56
CA ALA A 165 -9.11 -15.08 -5.63
C ALA A 165 -9.59 -15.13 -4.17
N VAL A 166 -10.64 -14.37 -3.84
CA VAL A 166 -11.28 -14.43 -2.50
C VAL A 166 -11.94 -15.77 -2.30
N GLU A 167 -12.70 -16.27 -3.28
CA GLU A 167 -13.36 -17.57 -3.19
C GLU A 167 -12.37 -18.73 -3.02
N ALA A 168 -11.25 -18.69 -3.73
CA ALA A 168 -10.19 -19.70 -3.66
C ALA A 168 -9.35 -19.60 -2.37
N SER A 169 -9.48 -18.50 -1.61
CA SER A 169 -8.65 -18.25 -0.43
C SER A 169 -9.18 -18.99 0.81
N ARG A 170 -8.25 -19.36 1.70
CA ARG A 170 -8.54 -19.71 3.09
C ARG A 170 -8.09 -18.61 4.06
N VAL A 171 -7.34 -17.65 3.56
CA VAL A 171 -6.86 -16.48 4.29
C VAL A 171 -7.09 -15.24 3.46
N VAL A 172 -7.67 -14.20 4.06
CA VAL A 172 -7.83 -12.87 3.45
C VAL A 172 -7.37 -11.83 4.46
N LEU A 173 -6.44 -10.96 4.06
CA LEU A 173 -6.08 -9.80 4.86
C LEU A 173 -6.95 -8.60 4.47
N LEU A 174 -7.38 -7.85 5.49
CA LEU A 174 -8.14 -6.63 5.32
C LEU A 174 -7.40 -5.51 6.04
N PHE A 175 -7.14 -4.42 5.34
CA PHE A 175 -6.35 -3.30 5.84
C PHE A 175 -7.25 -2.08 6.01
N SER A 176 -7.38 -1.62 7.26
CA SER A 176 -8.08 -0.38 7.59
C SER A 176 -7.11 0.72 7.97
N ALA A 177 -7.62 1.95 8.12
CA ALA A 177 -6.87 3.04 8.70
C ALA A 177 -7.66 3.77 9.79
N VAL A 178 -7.00 4.03 10.91
CA VAL A 178 -7.52 4.85 12.03
C VAL A 178 -7.18 6.31 11.76
N TRP A 179 -8.21 7.12 11.52
CA TRP A 179 -8.05 8.48 11.01
C TRP A 179 -7.24 9.38 11.94
N GLU A 180 -7.56 9.41 13.23
CA GLU A 180 -6.97 10.33 14.18
C GLU A 180 -5.45 10.11 14.35
N ARG A 181 -4.92 8.90 14.14
CA ARG A 181 -3.47 8.65 14.24
C ARG A 181 -2.64 9.52 13.30
N SER A 182 -3.18 9.91 12.16
CA SER A 182 -2.49 10.77 11.18
C SER A 182 -3.04 12.20 11.19
N ARG A 183 -4.34 12.40 11.45
CA ARG A 183 -5.02 13.70 11.37
C ARG A 183 -4.49 14.71 12.36
N TRP A 184 -4.22 14.32 13.60
CA TRP A 184 -3.67 15.23 14.61
C TRP A 184 -2.36 15.91 14.18
N ARG A 185 -1.62 15.28 13.25
CA ARG A 185 -0.33 15.75 12.74
C ARG A 185 -0.41 16.38 11.36
N TYR A 186 -1.21 15.81 10.48
CA TYR A 186 -1.22 16.15 9.06
C TYR A 186 -2.53 16.75 8.58
N LEU A 187 -3.49 16.96 9.46
CA LEU A 187 -4.81 17.50 9.15
C LEU A 187 -5.44 16.79 7.95
N GLU A 188 -6.04 17.54 7.01
CA GLU A 188 -6.67 17.00 5.82
C GLU A 188 -5.69 16.23 4.91
N ARG A 189 -4.40 16.56 4.93
CA ARG A 189 -3.38 15.80 4.19
C ARG A 189 -3.15 14.39 4.73
N ALA A 190 -3.65 14.09 5.92
CA ALA A 190 -3.52 12.77 6.54
C ALA A 190 -4.06 11.65 5.64
N TYR A 191 -5.18 11.88 4.94
CA TYR A 191 -5.80 10.86 4.09
C TYR A 191 -4.85 10.38 2.98
N ARG A 192 -4.14 11.30 2.29
CA ARG A 192 -3.11 10.95 1.31
C ARG A 192 -2.02 10.07 1.90
N ARG A 193 -1.59 10.37 3.13
CA ARG A 193 -0.53 9.62 3.81
C ARG A 193 -0.99 8.26 4.26
N MET A 194 -2.23 8.15 4.72
CA MET A 194 -2.83 6.87 5.11
C MET A 194 -2.93 5.91 3.93
N LEU A 195 -3.32 6.39 2.74
CA LEU A 195 -3.33 5.59 1.53
C LEU A 195 -1.93 5.08 1.16
N LEU A 196 -0.90 5.96 1.23
CA LEU A 196 0.49 5.58 0.98
C LEU A 196 1.01 4.59 2.03
N ASP A 197 0.73 4.82 3.31
CA ASP A 197 1.13 3.94 4.40
C ASP A 197 0.49 2.55 4.25
N THR A 198 -0.81 2.50 3.94
CA THR A 198 -1.54 1.24 3.68
C THR A 198 -0.98 0.52 2.46
N GLY A 199 -0.64 1.26 1.39
CA GLY A 199 0.02 0.69 0.21
C GLY A 199 1.36 0.03 0.53
N HIS A 200 2.15 0.59 1.45
CA HIS A 200 3.41 -0.04 1.90
C HIS A 200 3.15 -1.32 2.71
N VAL A 201 2.13 -1.33 3.57
CA VAL A 201 1.74 -2.55 4.31
C VAL A 201 1.28 -3.63 3.35
N LEU A 202 0.41 -3.27 2.40
CA LEU A 202 -0.06 -4.17 1.34
C LEU A 202 1.10 -4.72 0.50
N GLY A 203 2.05 -3.85 0.10
CA GLY A 203 3.23 -4.23 -0.67
C GLY A 203 4.10 -5.27 0.05
N ASN A 204 4.33 -5.11 1.36
CA ASN A 204 5.03 -6.12 2.15
C ASN A 204 4.31 -7.47 2.11
N ALA A 205 2.98 -7.48 2.27
CA ALA A 205 2.20 -8.72 2.23
C ALA A 205 2.24 -9.39 0.84
N VAL A 206 2.15 -8.59 -0.23
CA VAL A 206 2.26 -9.08 -1.62
C VAL A 206 3.63 -9.71 -1.88
N CYS A 207 4.70 -9.10 -1.42
CA CYS A 207 6.04 -9.63 -1.58
C CYS A 207 6.30 -10.90 -0.76
N LEU A 208 5.73 -11.00 0.45
CA LEU A 208 5.94 -12.11 1.37
C LEU A 208 5.06 -13.32 1.05
N GLY A 209 3.83 -13.11 0.62
CA GLY A 209 2.85 -14.18 0.40
C GLY A 209 3.43 -15.38 -0.35
N PRO A 210 4.04 -15.19 -1.55
CA PRO A 210 4.59 -16.29 -2.33
C PRO A 210 5.71 -17.06 -1.63
N THR A 211 6.51 -16.42 -0.80
CA THR A 211 7.59 -17.09 -0.04
C THR A 211 7.05 -17.98 1.08
N LEU A 212 5.78 -17.81 1.44
CA LEU A 212 5.06 -18.54 2.48
C LEU A 212 3.98 -19.49 1.91
N GLY A 213 3.97 -19.69 0.57
CA GLY A 213 3.05 -20.59 -0.10
C GLY A 213 1.67 -20.01 -0.43
N PHE A 214 1.50 -18.69 -0.29
CA PHE A 214 0.28 -18.00 -0.68
C PHE A 214 0.43 -17.30 -2.03
N GLY A 215 -0.59 -17.39 -2.89
CA GLY A 215 -0.81 -16.36 -3.89
C GLY A 215 -1.17 -15.04 -3.21
N ALA A 216 -0.88 -13.90 -3.81
CA ALA A 216 -1.18 -12.62 -3.20
C ALA A 216 -1.91 -11.72 -4.22
N PHE A 217 -3.23 -11.61 -4.07
CA PHE A 217 -4.11 -10.91 -5.00
C PHE A 217 -4.82 -9.75 -4.30
N PRO A 218 -4.30 -8.52 -4.45
CA PRO A 218 -4.99 -7.34 -3.96
C PRO A 218 -6.36 -7.16 -4.65
N VAL A 219 -7.35 -6.79 -3.87
CA VAL A 219 -8.73 -6.54 -4.31
C VAL A 219 -9.09 -5.10 -3.98
N GLY A 220 -9.19 -4.26 -5.01
CA GLY A 220 -9.56 -2.84 -4.87
C GLY A 220 -11.07 -2.62 -5.01
N GLY A 221 -11.78 -3.56 -5.62
CA GLY A 221 -13.23 -3.52 -5.77
C GLY A 221 -13.94 -4.27 -4.65
N PHE A 222 -14.56 -3.54 -3.72
CA PHE A 222 -15.37 -4.11 -2.64
C PHE A 222 -16.44 -3.11 -2.19
N VAL A 223 -17.52 -3.62 -1.60
CA VAL A 223 -18.58 -2.80 -1.03
C VAL A 223 -18.16 -2.40 0.39
N ASP A 224 -17.95 -1.12 0.61
CA ASP A 224 -17.26 -0.61 1.81
C ASP A 224 -18.02 -0.89 3.10
N ARG A 225 -19.26 -0.41 3.20
CA ARG A 225 -20.03 -0.47 4.44
C ARG A 225 -20.23 -1.88 5.02
N PRO A 226 -20.65 -2.91 4.25
CA PRO A 226 -20.83 -4.24 4.78
C PRO A 226 -19.52 -4.91 5.25
N LEU A 227 -18.39 -4.56 4.66
CA LEU A 227 -17.09 -5.05 5.11
C LEU A 227 -16.61 -4.30 6.35
N ASN A 228 -16.87 -2.99 6.48
CA ASN A 228 -16.65 -2.25 7.71
C ASN A 228 -17.49 -2.82 8.86
N GLU A 229 -18.77 -3.14 8.61
CA GLU A 229 -19.64 -3.81 9.57
C GLU A 229 -19.14 -5.22 9.97
N LEU A 230 -18.57 -5.99 9.03
CA LEU A 230 -17.95 -7.29 9.32
C LEU A 230 -16.75 -7.14 10.28
N LEU A 231 -16.00 -6.05 10.15
CA LEU A 231 -14.85 -5.73 11.00
C LEU A 231 -15.24 -4.98 12.28
N LEU A 232 -16.52 -4.71 12.49
CA LEU A 232 -17.07 -3.91 13.61
C LEU A 232 -16.43 -2.51 13.69
N LEU A 233 -16.22 -1.87 12.53
CA LEU A 233 -15.64 -0.54 12.46
C LEU A 233 -16.71 0.56 12.56
N ASP A 234 -16.36 1.62 13.27
CA ASP A 234 -17.07 2.91 13.18
C ASP A 234 -16.38 3.74 12.09
N GLU A 235 -17.05 3.96 10.97
CA GLU A 235 -16.52 4.70 9.81
C GLU A 235 -16.14 6.15 10.14
N ALA A 236 -16.62 6.69 11.26
CA ALA A 236 -16.19 7.99 11.76
C ALA A 236 -14.74 7.98 12.27
N ASP A 237 -14.27 6.83 12.77
CA ASP A 237 -12.95 6.68 13.38
C ASP A 237 -11.99 5.85 12.52
N GLU A 238 -12.51 4.83 11.81
CA GLU A 238 -11.71 3.86 11.09
C GLU A 238 -12.52 3.24 9.94
N ALA A 239 -11.90 3.02 8.78
CA ALA A 239 -12.52 2.29 7.69
C ALA A 239 -11.53 1.44 6.90
N LEU A 240 -12.07 0.42 6.22
CA LEU A 240 -11.34 -0.46 5.32
C LEU A 240 -10.83 0.32 4.10
N LEU A 241 -9.58 0.10 3.72
CA LEU A 241 -8.95 0.74 2.55
C LEU A 241 -8.50 -0.27 1.49
N ALA A 242 -8.17 -1.50 1.88
CA ALA A 242 -7.71 -2.52 0.93
C ALA A 242 -8.00 -3.93 1.44
N VAL A 243 -8.17 -4.86 0.50
CA VAL A 243 -8.34 -6.29 0.74
C VAL A 243 -7.24 -7.04 -0.02
N LEU A 244 -6.68 -8.10 0.57
CA LEU A 244 -5.70 -8.98 -0.05
C LEU A 244 -6.17 -10.43 0.09
N ALA A 245 -6.52 -11.05 -1.02
CA ALA A 245 -6.83 -12.46 -1.08
C ALA A 245 -5.55 -13.29 -1.12
N LEU A 246 -5.49 -14.36 -0.34
CA LEU A 246 -4.33 -15.22 -0.16
C LEU A 246 -4.70 -16.69 -0.40
N PRO A 247 -5.06 -17.07 -1.64
CA PRO A 247 -5.25 -18.48 -1.97
C PRO A 247 -3.92 -19.22 -1.86
N ARG A 248 -3.96 -20.54 -1.71
CA ARG A 248 -2.76 -21.36 -1.80
C ARG A 248 -2.15 -21.24 -3.19
N LEU A 249 -0.84 -21.06 -3.26
CA LEU A 249 -0.14 -20.84 -4.52
C LEU A 249 -0.22 -22.08 -5.46
N ASP A 250 -0.24 -23.28 -4.89
CA ASP A 250 -0.36 -24.54 -5.61
C ASP A 250 -1.80 -24.95 -6.00
N ALA A 251 -2.78 -24.28 -5.42
CA ALA A 251 -4.20 -24.59 -5.62
C ALA A 251 -4.92 -23.61 -6.56
N ILE A 252 -4.28 -22.51 -6.94
CA ILE A 252 -4.89 -21.49 -7.78
C ILE A 252 -4.40 -21.57 -9.23
N ASP A 253 -5.34 -21.62 -10.15
CA ASP A 253 -5.04 -21.41 -11.57
C ASP A 253 -4.99 -19.91 -11.84
N VAL A 254 -3.80 -19.32 -11.79
CA VAL A 254 -3.57 -17.89 -11.98
C VAL A 254 -4.05 -17.37 -13.34
N THR A 255 -4.22 -18.24 -14.34
CA THR A 255 -4.76 -17.87 -15.65
C THR A 255 -6.25 -17.63 -15.61
N ARG A 256 -6.93 -18.08 -14.55
CA ARG A 256 -8.36 -17.91 -14.30
C ARG A 256 -8.69 -16.85 -13.26
N VAL A 257 -7.70 -16.33 -12.56
CA VAL A 257 -7.87 -15.19 -11.67
C VAL A 257 -7.86 -13.93 -12.52
N GLY A 258 -8.88 -13.78 -13.33
CA GLY A 258 -9.12 -12.59 -14.13
C GLY A 258 -10.36 -11.89 -13.59
N GLY A 259 -10.30 -10.61 -13.51
CA GLY A 259 -11.41 -9.77 -13.10
C GLY A 259 -10.88 -8.43 -12.64
N ALA A 260 -11.60 -7.34 -12.87
CA ALA A 260 -11.19 -6.06 -12.35
C ALA A 260 -11.25 -6.10 -10.85
N THR A 261 -10.19 -5.66 -10.29
CA THR A 261 -10.06 -5.51 -8.84
C THR A 261 -10.38 -4.08 -8.42
N ALA A 262 -10.50 -3.17 -9.38
CA ALA A 262 -10.88 -1.78 -9.16
C ALA A 262 -12.25 -1.49 -9.76
N TRP A 263 -13.20 -1.10 -8.93
CA TRP A 263 -14.53 -0.66 -9.37
C TRP A 263 -14.60 0.86 -9.35
N ALA A 264 -15.37 1.41 -10.31
CA ALA A 264 -15.68 2.82 -10.30
C ALA A 264 -16.71 3.14 -9.21
N SER A 265 -16.55 4.28 -8.53
CA SER A 265 -17.62 4.93 -7.80
C SER A 265 -18.17 6.09 -8.64
N PRO A 266 -19.44 6.46 -8.51
CA PRO A 266 -19.93 7.70 -9.13
C PRO A 266 -19.15 8.90 -8.60
N ALA A 267 -18.82 9.85 -9.49
CA ALA A 267 -18.25 11.11 -9.04
C ALA A 267 -19.30 11.92 -8.25
N SER A 268 -18.97 12.34 -7.04
CA SER A 268 -19.83 13.17 -6.22
C SER A 268 -19.55 14.65 -6.46
N HIS A 269 -20.34 15.24 -7.35
CA HIS A 269 -20.27 16.68 -7.64
C HIS A 269 -21.00 17.49 -6.56
N GLY A 270 -20.41 18.58 -6.14
CA GLY A 270 -21.05 19.44 -5.14
C GLY A 270 -20.24 20.69 -4.80
N ALA A 271 -20.85 21.57 -4.01
CA ALA A 271 -20.11 22.68 -3.44
C ALA A 271 -19.03 22.18 -2.50
N ALA A 272 -17.90 22.89 -2.46
CA ALA A 272 -16.86 22.61 -1.47
C ALA A 272 -17.49 22.53 -0.07
N PRO A 273 -17.10 21.54 0.77
CA PRO A 273 -17.54 21.47 2.13
C PRO A 273 -17.33 22.82 2.84
N ALA A 274 -18.23 23.16 3.76
CA ALA A 274 -18.12 24.42 4.51
C ALA A 274 -16.73 24.53 5.18
N PRO A 275 -16.20 25.75 5.36
CA PRO A 275 -14.94 25.93 6.07
C PRO A 275 -14.97 25.23 7.43
N GLY A 276 -13.95 24.39 7.69
CA GLY A 276 -13.87 23.58 8.91
C GLY A 276 -14.59 22.23 8.85
N ALA A 277 -15.26 21.91 7.75
CA ALA A 277 -15.77 20.55 7.53
C ALA A 277 -14.62 19.58 7.26
N ASP A 278 -14.81 18.31 7.64
CA ASP A 278 -13.87 17.22 7.41
C ASP A 278 -13.84 16.82 5.93
N LEU A 279 -12.90 17.40 5.20
CA LEU A 279 -12.75 17.15 3.76
C LEU A 279 -12.25 15.72 3.48
N SER A 280 -11.40 15.17 4.37
CA SER A 280 -10.94 13.77 4.27
C SER A 280 -12.10 12.80 4.43
N ALA A 281 -12.99 13.03 5.40
CA ALA A 281 -14.19 12.22 5.57
C ALA A 281 -15.18 12.39 4.42
N ALA A 282 -15.28 13.59 3.84
CA ALA A 282 -16.11 13.82 2.66
C ALA A 282 -15.61 13.03 1.45
N LEU A 283 -14.29 13.07 1.19
CA LEU A 283 -13.69 12.29 0.11
C LEU A 283 -13.85 10.79 0.37
N HIS A 284 -13.57 10.31 1.58
CA HIS A 284 -13.72 8.89 1.88
C HIS A 284 -15.16 8.41 1.61
N ARG A 285 -16.17 9.14 2.09
CA ARG A 285 -17.57 8.79 1.80
C ARG A 285 -17.90 8.82 0.30
N ALA A 286 -17.37 9.79 -0.43
CA ALA A 286 -17.57 9.88 -1.88
C ALA A 286 -16.90 8.73 -2.63
N SER A 287 -15.76 8.23 -2.13
CA SER A 287 -15.03 7.11 -2.72
C SER A 287 -15.60 5.73 -2.36
N CYS A 288 -16.50 5.63 -1.37
CA CYS A 288 -17.11 4.36 -0.99
C CYS A 288 -18.02 3.80 -2.08
N ILE A 289 -17.98 2.49 -2.28
CA ILE A 289 -18.84 1.76 -3.20
C ILE A 289 -20.03 1.20 -2.43
N PRO A 290 -21.27 1.63 -2.74
CA PRO A 290 -22.46 1.23 -1.98
C PRO A 290 -23.01 -0.15 -2.38
N ALA A 291 -22.72 -0.60 -3.60
CA ALA A 291 -23.18 -1.88 -4.15
C ALA A 291 -22.22 -2.36 -5.26
N PRO A 292 -22.17 -3.67 -5.56
CA PRO A 292 -21.41 -4.17 -6.69
C PRO A 292 -21.88 -3.47 -7.98
N PRO A 293 -20.97 -3.08 -8.90
CA PRO A 293 -21.34 -2.41 -10.12
C PRO A 293 -22.16 -3.33 -11.02
N GLU A 294 -23.22 -2.78 -11.62
CA GLU A 294 -23.96 -3.45 -12.69
C GLU A 294 -23.23 -3.17 -14.01
N GLY A 295 -22.37 -4.05 -14.47
CA GLY A 295 -21.69 -3.93 -15.77
C GLY A 295 -20.21 -4.26 -15.71
N GLY A 296 -19.62 -4.38 -16.91
CA GLY A 296 -18.23 -4.76 -17.07
C GLY A 296 -17.26 -3.69 -16.56
N GLU A 297 -16.12 -4.16 -16.23
CA GLU A 297 -14.98 -3.44 -15.69
C GLU A 297 -14.36 -2.49 -16.72
N ALA A 298 -13.85 -1.35 -16.26
CA ALA A 298 -12.95 -0.55 -17.06
C ALA A 298 -11.61 -1.30 -17.19
N VAL A 299 -11.37 -1.86 -18.36
CA VAL A 299 -10.08 -2.49 -18.67
C VAL A 299 -9.04 -1.37 -18.84
N PRO A 300 -7.89 -1.44 -18.12
CA PRO A 300 -6.80 -0.51 -18.33
C PRO A 300 -6.37 -0.48 -19.80
N ASP A 301 -6.20 0.70 -20.36
CA ASP A 301 -5.67 0.84 -21.73
C ASP A 301 -4.16 1.15 -21.68
N PRO A 302 -3.30 0.16 -21.86
CA PRO A 302 -1.86 0.36 -21.85
C PRO A 302 -1.35 1.24 -23.00
N ALA A 303 -2.13 1.39 -24.08
CA ALA A 303 -1.76 2.25 -25.21
C ALA A 303 -1.63 3.73 -24.80
N VAL A 304 -2.34 4.16 -23.76
CA VAL A 304 -2.20 5.52 -23.22
C VAL A 304 -0.80 5.77 -22.70
N LEU A 305 -0.19 4.80 -21.99
CA LEU A 305 1.18 4.91 -21.47
C LEU A 305 2.22 4.89 -22.60
N GLU A 306 1.94 4.12 -23.66
CA GLU A 306 2.86 4.02 -24.81
C GLU A 306 2.81 5.25 -25.72
N ALA A 307 1.67 5.95 -25.77
CA ALA A 307 1.50 7.16 -26.55
C ALA A 307 2.23 8.37 -25.95
N ALA A 308 2.41 8.40 -24.63
CA ALA A 308 3.06 9.51 -23.95
C ALA A 308 4.55 9.59 -24.35
N HIS A 309 4.98 10.78 -24.80
CA HIS A 309 6.34 11.03 -25.27
C HIS A 309 6.83 10.04 -26.35
N ALA A 310 5.92 9.58 -27.23
CA ALA A 310 6.27 8.65 -28.31
C ALA A 310 7.23 9.27 -29.35
N ASP A 311 7.32 10.59 -29.40
CA ASP A 311 8.21 11.39 -30.24
C ASP A 311 9.57 11.70 -29.61
N ALA A 312 9.91 11.10 -28.46
CA ALA A 312 11.17 11.28 -27.80
C ALA A 312 12.36 10.94 -28.72
N GLU A 313 13.35 11.84 -28.84
CA GLU A 313 14.53 11.64 -29.68
C GLU A 313 15.45 10.53 -29.15
N GLU A 314 15.42 10.29 -27.83
CA GLU A 314 16.23 9.28 -27.17
C GLU A 314 15.33 8.31 -26.38
N VAL A 315 15.47 7.01 -26.70
CA VAL A 315 14.75 5.92 -26.03
C VAL A 315 15.77 4.89 -25.56
N ILE A 316 15.72 4.54 -24.29
CA ILE A 316 16.64 3.59 -23.64
C ILE A 316 15.84 2.41 -23.16
N ALA A 317 16.05 1.26 -23.78
CA ALA A 317 15.52 0.00 -23.30
C ALA A 317 16.24 -0.41 -22.00
N LEU A 318 15.46 -0.82 -21.02
CA LEU A 318 15.99 -1.35 -19.77
C LEU A 318 16.03 -2.88 -19.85
N ASP A 319 17.01 -3.45 -19.16
CA ASP A 319 17.12 -4.89 -19.10
C ASP A 319 16.06 -5.48 -18.16
N HIS A 320 15.48 -6.61 -18.56
CA HIS A 320 14.56 -7.40 -17.73
C HIS A 320 15.28 -8.39 -16.82
N GLU A 321 16.62 -8.51 -16.94
CA GLU A 321 17.38 -9.41 -16.09
C GLU A 321 17.33 -8.94 -14.62
N TRP A 322 17.07 -9.90 -13.75
CA TRP A 322 17.04 -9.65 -12.32
C TRP A 322 18.46 -9.61 -11.76
N ILE A 323 18.74 -8.56 -11.02
CA ILE A 323 19.97 -8.53 -10.23
C ILE A 323 19.82 -9.52 -9.08
N ALA A 324 20.82 -10.38 -8.91
CA ALA A 324 20.88 -11.23 -7.74
C ALA A 324 21.08 -10.38 -6.49
N TRP A 325 20.10 -10.37 -5.62
CA TRP A 325 20.16 -9.68 -4.32
C TRP A 325 20.63 -10.67 -3.26
N GLU A 326 21.59 -10.25 -2.44
CA GLU A 326 21.98 -11.00 -1.25
C GLU A 326 20.92 -10.84 -0.15
N GLY A 327 20.54 -11.95 0.48
CA GLY A 327 19.58 -11.99 1.57
C GLY A 327 18.14 -12.20 1.13
N GLY A 328 17.31 -12.60 2.09
CA GLY A 328 15.88 -12.83 1.89
C GLY A 328 15.04 -11.58 2.19
N ILE A 329 13.76 -11.62 1.80
CA ILE A 329 12.82 -10.52 2.03
C ILE A 329 12.63 -10.23 3.53
N GLU A 330 12.59 -11.26 4.38
CA GLU A 330 12.44 -11.08 5.82
C GLU A 330 13.62 -10.32 6.42
N SER A 331 14.86 -10.67 6.04
CA SER A 331 16.05 -9.95 6.47
C SER A 331 16.06 -8.51 5.99
N SER A 332 15.60 -8.27 4.76
CA SER A 332 15.45 -6.92 4.20
C SER A 332 14.44 -6.08 4.97
N VAL A 333 13.28 -6.66 5.32
CA VAL A 333 12.25 -6.00 6.14
C VAL A 333 12.79 -5.66 7.53
N LEU A 334 13.54 -6.56 8.17
CA LEU A 334 14.17 -6.30 9.49
C LEU A 334 15.24 -5.20 9.42
N ALA A 335 16.03 -5.17 8.35
CA ALA A 335 17.10 -4.19 8.16
C ALA A 335 16.61 -2.84 7.68
N ARG A 336 15.43 -2.78 6.99
CA ARG A 336 14.90 -1.56 6.38
C ARG A 336 14.75 -0.43 7.39
N ARG A 337 15.29 0.73 7.04
CA ARG A 337 15.06 2.01 7.73
C ARG A 337 14.83 3.10 6.69
N SER A 338 14.09 4.13 7.06
CA SER A 338 13.94 5.32 6.21
C SER A 338 15.25 6.09 6.21
N ALA A 339 15.90 6.19 5.05
CA ALA A 339 17.11 6.98 4.89
C ALA A 339 16.84 8.47 5.21
N ARG A 340 17.80 9.14 5.81
CA ARG A 340 17.78 10.58 6.11
C ARG A 340 18.89 11.33 5.42
N ARG A 341 19.85 10.61 4.87
CA ARG A 341 20.96 11.11 4.08
C ARG A 341 21.37 10.04 3.08
N TYR A 342 21.76 10.45 1.90
CA TYR A 342 22.37 9.57 0.91
C TYR A 342 23.86 9.73 0.90
N ARG A 343 24.56 8.67 0.49
CA ARG A 343 25.98 8.75 0.14
C ARG A 343 26.09 9.14 -1.31
N PRO A 344 27.09 9.93 -1.71
CA PRO A 344 27.40 10.17 -3.12
C PRO A 344 27.82 8.84 -3.76
N ALA A 345 26.89 8.19 -4.45
CA ALA A 345 27.11 6.95 -5.17
C ALA A 345 26.10 6.84 -6.30
N ALA A 346 26.59 6.58 -7.50
CA ALA A 346 25.75 6.32 -8.65
C ALA A 346 24.97 5.01 -8.47
N LEU A 347 23.77 4.94 -9.01
CA LEU A 347 23.10 3.68 -9.33
C LEU A 347 23.64 3.16 -10.67
N THR A 348 23.68 1.86 -10.87
CA THR A 348 23.84 1.33 -12.20
C THR A 348 22.52 1.36 -12.97
N LEU A 349 22.59 1.32 -14.31
CA LEU A 349 21.38 1.27 -15.14
C LEU A 349 20.57 -0.01 -14.86
N GLU A 350 21.26 -1.12 -14.62
CA GLU A 350 20.65 -2.40 -14.25
C GLU A 350 19.92 -2.31 -12.90
N GLN A 351 20.50 -1.62 -11.90
CA GLN A 351 19.83 -1.40 -10.61
C GLN A 351 18.58 -0.55 -10.76
N LEU A 352 18.63 0.51 -11.55
CA LEU A 352 17.46 1.32 -11.84
C LEU A 352 16.39 0.51 -12.58
N GLY A 353 16.78 -0.25 -13.61
CA GLY A 353 15.90 -1.14 -14.37
C GLY A 353 15.22 -2.17 -13.46
N ALA A 354 15.99 -2.85 -12.59
CA ALA A 354 15.45 -3.83 -11.65
C ALA A 354 14.44 -3.21 -10.66
N LEU A 355 14.73 -2.01 -10.13
CA LEU A 355 13.80 -1.29 -9.24
C LEU A 355 12.48 -0.94 -9.95
N LEU A 356 12.55 -0.42 -11.16
CA LEU A 356 11.38 -0.07 -11.96
C LEU A 356 10.59 -1.33 -12.37
N SER A 357 11.29 -2.38 -12.84
CA SER A 357 10.65 -3.64 -13.18
C SER A 357 9.93 -4.25 -11.98
N PHE A 358 10.56 -4.29 -10.81
CA PHE A 358 9.96 -4.81 -9.59
C PHE A 358 8.72 -4.01 -9.16
N ALA A 359 8.75 -2.69 -9.29
CA ALA A 359 7.63 -1.84 -8.91
C ALA A 359 6.41 -1.97 -9.83
N TYR A 360 6.63 -2.19 -11.13
CA TYR A 360 5.56 -2.20 -12.13
C TYR A 360 5.26 -3.58 -12.72
N GLN A 361 6.23 -4.47 -12.67
CA GLN A 361 6.13 -5.82 -13.20
C GLN A 361 6.73 -6.77 -12.18
N PRO A 362 6.20 -6.85 -10.97
CA PRO A 362 6.76 -7.75 -9.98
C PRO A 362 6.79 -9.14 -10.59
N ALA A 363 8.00 -9.60 -10.89
CA ALA A 363 8.26 -10.98 -11.27
C ALA A 363 8.24 -11.86 -10.03
N VAL A 364 7.29 -11.60 -9.15
CA VAL A 364 6.92 -12.65 -8.25
C VAL A 364 6.47 -13.76 -9.17
N PRO A 365 7.03 -14.98 -9.06
CA PRO A 365 6.54 -16.13 -9.78
C PRO A 365 5.13 -16.47 -9.23
N MET A 366 4.20 -15.62 -9.56
CA MET A 366 2.77 -15.87 -9.45
C MET A 366 2.43 -16.61 -10.73
N GLY A 367 3.02 -17.80 -10.88
CA GLY A 367 2.77 -18.76 -11.93
C GLY A 367 2.35 -18.16 -13.27
N GLY A 368 3.32 -17.79 -14.09
CA GLY A 368 3.21 -17.59 -15.52
C GLY A 368 2.14 -16.63 -16.02
N GLY A 369 2.55 -15.64 -16.77
CA GLY A 369 1.69 -14.88 -17.67
C GLY A 369 0.83 -13.83 -17.00
N ASP A 370 0.75 -12.68 -17.60
CA ASP A 370 -0.08 -11.51 -17.30
C ASP A 370 -0.41 -11.21 -15.83
N ASN A 371 0.41 -10.49 -15.27
CA ASN A 371 0.48 -9.57 -14.16
C ASN A 371 -0.78 -9.43 -13.28
N ALA A 372 -0.86 -10.18 -12.18
CA ALA A 372 -1.90 -9.99 -11.16
C ALA A 372 -1.93 -8.56 -10.57
N LEU A 373 -0.80 -7.83 -10.55
CA LEU A 373 -0.79 -6.42 -10.11
C LEU A 373 -1.38 -5.45 -11.12
N ARG A 374 -1.43 -5.80 -12.41
CA ARG A 374 -2.17 -5.00 -13.41
C ARG A 374 -3.67 -4.92 -13.10
N GLN A 375 -4.16 -5.80 -12.25
CA GLN A 375 -5.57 -5.88 -11.89
C GLN A 375 -5.93 -5.08 -10.62
N VAL A 376 -4.95 -4.57 -9.88
CA VAL A 376 -5.17 -3.88 -8.59
C VAL A 376 -5.47 -2.41 -8.77
N PHE A 377 -4.84 -1.79 -9.72
CA PHE A 377 -5.05 -0.40 -10.08
C PHE A 377 -4.88 -0.24 -11.59
N ASP A 378 -5.47 0.78 -12.14
CA ASP A 378 -5.28 1.15 -13.54
C ASP A 378 -3.95 1.89 -13.70
N PRO A 379 -2.87 1.23 -14.16
CA PRO A 379 -1.57 1.88 -14.32
C PRO A 379 -1.61 2.99 -15.37
N SER A 380 -2.59 2.99 -16.28
CA SER A 380 -2.74 4.03 -17.31
C SER A 380 -3.13 5.39 -16.73
N LEU A 381 -3.54 5.44 -15.47
CA LEU A 381 -3.82 6.70 -14.78
C LEU A 381 -2.57 7.37 -14.19
N LEU A 382 -1.45 6.66 -14.10
CA LEU A 382 -0.21 7.16 -13.53
C LEU A 382 0.86 7.31 -14.61
N ASN A 383 1.27 8.56 -14.86
CA ASN A 383 2.47 8.84 -15.62
C ASN A 383 3.67 8.77 -14.67
N THR A 384 4.65 7.97 -15.01
CA THR A 384 5.86 7.78 -14.21
C THR A 384 7.05 8.46 -14.86
N TYR A 385 7.64 9.39 -14.15
CA TYR A 385 8.87 10.04 -14.55
C TYR A 385 10.02 9.61 -13.65
N VAL A 386 11.21 9.52 -14.24
CA VAL A 386 12.46 9.26 -13.52
C VAL A 386 13.36 10.47 -13.73
N LEU A 387 13.60 11.23 -12.69
CA LEU A 387 14.60 12.28 -12.69
C LEU A 387 15.95 11.64 -12.34
N VAL A 388 16.85 11.64 -13.29
CA VAL A 388 18.17 11.01 -13.20
C VAL A 388 19.21 12.07 -12.84
N ASN A 389 19.88 11.87 -11.70
CA ASN A 389 20.97 12.72 -11.25
C ASN A 389 22.34 12.05 -11.39
N ASP A 390 22.42 10.72 -11.12
CA ASP A 390 23.67 9.97 -11.11
C ASP A 390 23.40 8.48 -11.31
N VAL A 391 23.19 8.10 -12.56
CA VAL A 391 23.01 6.70 -12.99
C VAL A 391 24.05 6.39 -14.03
N THR A 392 24.86 5.33 -13.82
CA THR A 392 25.93 4.95 -14.76
C THR A 392 25.36 4.64 -16.13
N SER A 393 26.01 5.14 -17.16
CA SER A 393 25.59 4.93 -18.57
C SER A 393 24.26 5.61 -18.93
N LEU A 394 23.80 6.55 -18.13
CA LEU A 394 22.60 7.33 -18.40
C LEU A 394 22.89 8.82 -18.18
N GLU A 395 22.60 9.66 -19.17
CA GLU A 395 22.80 11.09 -19.05
C GLU A 395 21.82 11.70 -18.02
N PRO A 396 22.25 12.68 -17.22
CA PRO A 396 21.34 13.39 -16.31
C PRO A 396 20.18 14.03 -17.07
N GLY A 397 18.96 13.87 -16.52
CA GLY A 397 17.77 14.42 -17.16
C GLY A 397 16.47 13.91 -16.54
N LEU A 398 15.37 14.34 -17.12
CA LEU A 398 14.05 13.84 -16.82
C LEU A 398 13.61 12.87 -17.91
N TYR A 399 13.27 11.65 -17.51
CA TYR A 399 12.81 10.59 -18.39
C TYR A 399 11.38 10.20 -18.06
N TYR A 400 10.60 9.84 -19.08
CA TYR A 400 9.32 9.17 -18.92
C TYR A 400 9.54 7.65 -18.96
N TYR A 401 9.01 6.94 -17.99
CA TYR A 401 9.09 5.48 -17.94
C TYR A 401 7.83 4.86 -18.53
N VAL A 402 8.02 3.95 -19.50
CA VAL A 402 6.95 3.17 -20.13
C VAL A 402 6.95 1.75 -19.55
N PRO A 403 6.08 1.44 -18.57
CA PRO A 403 6.10 0.13 -17.88
C PRO A 403 5.86 -1.07 -18.81
N THR A 404 5.02 -0.89 -19.83
CA THR A 404 4.65 -1.96 -20.78
C THR A 404 5.80 -2.38 -21.69
N ARG A 405 6.78 -1.49 -21.92
CA ARG A 405 7.95 -1.71 -22.76
C ARG A 405 9.25 -1.79 -21.98
N HIS A 406 9.20 -1.48 -20.69
CA HIS A 406 10.38 -1.36 -19.83
C HIS A 406 11.45 -0.47 -20.46
N GLU A 407 11.07 0.74 -20.84
CA GLU A 407 11.93 1.72 -21.49
C GLU A 407 11.83 3.11 -20.86
N LEU A 408 12.89 3.90 -20.99
CA LEU A 408 12.95 5.29 -20.60
C LEU A 408 12.96 6.16 -21.86
N ARG A 409 12.15 7.19 -21.92
CA ARG A 409 12.08 8.20 -22.97
C ARG A 409 12.57 9.52 -22.44
N LEU A 410 13.61 10.10 -23.04
CA LEU A 410 14.14 11.39 -22.60
C LEU A 410 13.14 12.51 -22.87
N VAL A 411 12.73 13.18 -21.80
CA VAL A 411 11.80 14.33 -21.86
C VAL A 411 12.58 15.65 -21.80
N ARG A 412 13.57 15.73 -20.93
CA ARG A 412 14.38 16.95 -20.76
C ARG A 412 15.78 16.57 -20.30
N PRO A 413 16.82 16.85 -21.12
CA PRO A 413 18.21 16.64 -20.72
C PRO A 413 18.68 17.69 -19.72
N GLY A 414 19.73 17.37 -18.97
CA GLY A 414 20.47 18.30 -18.13
C GLY A 414 20.42 17.99 -16.65
N ALA A 415 21.27 18.66 -15.88
CA ALA A 415 21.36 18.50 -14.44
C ALA A 415 20.17 19.21 -13.76
N LEU A 416 19.34 18.43 -13.04
CA LEU A 416 18.08 18.88 -12.45
C LEU A 416 18.07 18.76 -10.90
N ARG A 417 19.24 18.77 -10.27
CA ARG A 417 19.36 18.58 -8.81
C ARG A 417 18.68 19.69 -8.00
N ASP A 418 18.72 20.93 -8.47
CA ASP A 418 18.10 22.06 -7.78
C ASP A 418 16.57 22.00 -7.91
N GLU A 419 16.05 21.62 -9.07
CA GLU A 419 14.62 21.36 -9.26
C GLU A 419 14.16 20.18 -8.41
N ALA A 420 14.94 19.10 -8.36
CA ALA A 420 14.68 17.96 -7.49
C ALA A 420 14.62 18.35 -6.00
N HIS A 421 15.53 19.20 -5.56
CA HIS A 421 15.53 19.77 -4.21
C HIS A 421 14.23 20.55 -3.97
N HIS A 422 13.89 21.47 -4.87
CA HIS A 422 12.70 22.30 -4.76
C HIS A 422 11.40 21.51 -4.72
N ILE A 423 11.17 20.55 -5.64
CA ILE A 423 9.95 19.73 -5.64
C ILE A 423 9.86 18.80 -4.42
N CYS A 424 10.99 18.45 -3.81
CA CYS A 424 11.05 17.71 -2.55
C CYS A 424 10.95 18.63 -1.32
N LEU A 425 10.41 19.83 -1.46
CA LEU A 425 10.22 20.82 -0.39
C LEU A 425 11.53 21.22 0.28
N ASP A 426 12.52 21.52 -0.52
CA ASP A 426 13.87 21.92 -0.13
C ASP A 426 14.58 20.91 0.80
N GLN A 427 14.23 19.61 0.64
CA GLN A 427 14.90 18.53 1.36
C GLN A 427 16.12 18.05 0.55
N ASP A 428 17.27 17.96 1.22
CA ASP A 428 18.52 17.48 0.62
C ASP A 428 18.40 16.09 -0.01
N LEU A 429 17.51 15.25 0.48
CA LEU A 429 17.22 13.94 -0.11
C LEU A 429 16.84 14.04 -1.60
N GLY A 430 16.08 15.05 -2.00
CA GLY A 430 15.74 15.28 -3.41
C GLY A 430 16.97 15.57 -4.27
N ARG A 431 17.87 16.46 -3.78
CA ARG A 431 19.08 16.85 -4.47
C ARG A 431 20.13 15.72 -4.50
N ASP A 432 20.27 14.98 -3.38
CA ASP A 432 21.36 14.03 -3.18
C ASP A 432 21.03 12.62 -3.68
N ALA A 433 19.76 12.36 -4.07
CA ALA A 433 19.36 11.09 -4.65
C ALA A 433 20.03 10.86 -6.01
N ALA A 434 20.45 9.64 -6.31
CA ALA A 434 20.93 9.24 -7.62
C ALA A 434 19.82 9.31 -8.68
N ALA A 435 18.59 8.96 -8.29
CA ALA A 435 17.38 9.10 -9.10
C ALA A 435 16.15 9.36 -8.22
N LEU A 436 15.14 10.04 -8.78
CA LEU A 436 13.83 10.21 -8.16
C LEU A 436 12.77 9.63 -9.09
N VAL A 437 11.85 8.88 -8.53
CA VAL A 437 10.63 8.45 -9.23
C VAL A 437 9.51 9.43 -8.88
N ILE A 438 8.88 10.00 -9.91
CA ILE A 438 7.84 11.03 -9.79
C ILE A 438 6.58 10.50 -10.48
N HIS A 439 5.48 10.44 -9.74
CA HIS A 439 4.19 10.07 -10.29
C HIS A 439 3.31 11.30 -10.51
N THR A 440 2.70 11.38 -11.69
CA THR A 440 1.67 12.35 -12.00
C THR A 440 0.42 11.61 -12.49
N ALA A 441 -0.74 12.24 -12.35
CA ALA A 441 -1.99 11.68 -12.83
C ALA A 441 -2.81 12.76 -13.56
N ASP A 442 -3.50 12.35 -14.62
CA ASP A 442 -4.57 13.15 -15.22
C ASP A 442 -5.83 12.96 -14.37
N LEU A 443 -6.05 13.86 -13.42
CA LEU A 443 -7.17 13.77 -12.51
C LEU A 443 -8.54 13.82 -13.19
N PRO A 444 -8.79 14.67 -14.22
CA PRO A 444 -10.01 14.61 -15.02
C PRO A 444 -10.25 13.26 -15.69
N ALA A 445 -9.22 12.65 -16.30
CA ALA A 445 -9.33 11.33 -16.91
C ALA A 445 -9.60 10.22 -15.88
N ALA A 446 -8.93 10.29 -14.74
CA ALA A 446 -9.15 9.35 -13.63
C ALA A 446 -10.58 9.44 -13.10
N LEU A 447 -11.09 10.66 -12.88
CA LEU A 447 -12.48 10.89 -12.48
C LEU A 447 -13.50 10.37 -13.46
N ALA A 448 -13.27 10.63 -14.75
CA ALA A 448 -14.19 10.16 -15.80
C ALA A 448 -14.32 8.64 -15.84
N ARG A 449 -13.26 7.92 -15.42
CA ARG A 449 -13.19 6.45 -15.42
C ARG A 449 -13.63 5.83 -14.09
N HIS A 450 -13.18 6.37 -12.97
CA HIS A 450 -13.31 5.76 -11.65
C HIS A 450 -14.15 6.57 -10.65
N GLY A 451 -14.60 7.77 -11.00
CA GLY A 451 -15.28 8.65 -10.05
C GLY A 451 -14.36 9.15 -8.95
N ASP A 452 -14.88 9.23 -7.73
CA ASP A 452 -14.13 9.74 -6.57
C ASP A 452 -13.22 8.69 -5.90
N ARG A 453 -13.23 7.42 -6.35
CA ARG A 453 -12.45 6.33 -5.75
C ARG A 453 -10.99 6.27 -6.19
#